data_9e1576bdada0d916256a7d6c230477bb
#
_entry.id   9e1576bdada0d916256a7d6c230477bb
#
_cell.length_a   1.000
_cell.length_b   1.000
_cell.length_c   1.000
_cell.angle_alpha   90.00
_cell.angle_beta   90.00
_cell.angle_gamma   90.00
#
_symmetry.space_group_name_H-M   'P 1'
#
loop_
_entity.id
_entity.type
_entity.pdbx_description
1 polymer ?
#
loop_
_entity_poly.entity_id
_entity_poly.type
_entity_poly.pdbx_seq_one_letter_code
_entity_poly.pdbx_strand_id
1 'polypeptide(L)'
;MPKITFSHNFLWVNFQRNFTFLLGLCLSIFVFNFNFNITAVFAVQTPTLSVSVDNAAVNVNGNQVINSVNGATELPLNLTINTTNKTGYTATLNTETNETALVNSGSASGAKIDSITGTSSILNLPVNTWGFKTSNETNYNPIPSLATPMSIFQTTEKPMAMTYGG
;
A
#
# COMPACT_ATOMS: atom_id res chain seq x y z
N MET A 1 -41.83 29.44 -86.73
CA MET A 1 -41.87 29.24 -85.31
C MET A 1 -40.55 28.57 -84.85
N PRO A 2 -39.70 29.20 -84.02
CA PRO A 2 -38.49 28.58 -83.57
C PRO A 2 -38.80 27.52 -82.52
N LYS A 3 -38.31 26.32 -82.65
CA LYS A 3 -38.44 25.21 -81.71
C LYS A 3 -37.34 25.33 -80.68
N ILE A 4 -37.69 25.68 -79.45
CA ILE A 4 -36.75 25.75 -78.29
C ILE A 4 -36.61 24.33 -77.75
N THR A 5 -35.43 23.70 -78.00
CA THR A 5 -35.08 22.39 -77.47
C THR A 5 -34.34 22.65 -76.15
N PHE A 6 -34.93 22.35 -75.01
CA PHE A 6 -34.25 22.35 -73.76
C PHE A 6 -33.39 21.09 -73.70
N SER A 7 -32.06 21.28 -73.51
CA SER A 7 -31.14 20.19 -73.30
C SER A 7 -31.29 19.61 -71.91
N HIS A 8 -31.82 18.44 -71.80
CA HIS A 8 -31.96 17.68 -70.54
C HIS A 8 -30.64 17.49 -69.81
N ASN A 9 -29.54 17.56 -70.52
CA ASN A 9 -28.19 17.33 -69.94
C ASN A 9 -27.74 18.48 -69.03
N PHE A 10 -28.16 19.70 -69.27
CA PHE A 10 -27.72 20.86 -68.49
C PHE A 10 -28.32 20.85 -67.05
N LEU A 11 -29.53 20.43 -66.88
CA LEU A 11 -30.20 20.30 -65.58
C LEU A 11 -29.63 19.17 -64.79
N TRP A 12 -29.24 18.06 -65.41
CA TRP A 12 -28.70 16.88 -64.73
C TRP A 12 -27.31 17.13 -64.16
N VAL A 13 -26.42 17.77 -64.90
CA VAL A 13 -25.06 18.11 -64.45
C VAL A 13 -25.07 19.07 -63.23
N ASN A 14 -25.96 20.05 -63.25
CA ASN A 14 -26.07 20.96 -62.12
C ASN A 14 -26.70 20.30 -60.90
N PHE A 15 -27.62 19.37 -61.04
CA PHE A 15 -28.17 18.57 -59.95
C PHE A 15 -27.12 17.67 -59.32
N GLN A 16 -26.32 16.94 -60.08
CA GLN A 16 -25.25 16.12 -59.57
C GLN A 16 -24.18 16.92 -58.83
N ARG A 17 -23.77 18.06 -59.38
CA ARG A 17 -22.75 18.92 -58.75
C ARG A 17 -23.24 19.50 -57.43
N ASN A 18 -24.47 19.93 -57.35
CA ASN A 18 -25.05 20.46 -56.11
C ASN A 18 -25.31 19.36 -55.08
N PHE A 19 -25.71 18.16 -55.54
CA PHE A 19 -25.90 17.00 -54.62
C PHE A 19 -24.60 16.51 -54.04
N THR A 20 -23.50 16.44 -54.82
CA THR A 20 -22.18 16.05 -54.31
C THR A 20 -21.64 17.07 -53.31
N PHE A 21 -21.88 18.37 -53.58
CA PHE A 21 -21.47 19.42 -52.65
C PHE A 21 -22.27 19.38 -51.33
N LEU A 22 -23.56 19.12 -51.41
CA LEU A 22 -24.43 18.99 -50.23
C LEU A 22 -24.04 17.74 -49.41
N LEU A 23 -23.76 16.61 -50.06
CA LEU A 23 -23.31 15.38 -49.40
C LEU A 23 -21.96 15.57 -48.70
N GLY A 24 -21.01 16.24 -49.37
CA GLY A 24 -19.70 16.58 -48.76
C GLY A 24 -19.82 17.50 -47.57
N LEU A 25 -20.72 18.50 -47.65
CA LEU A 25 -20.96 19.41 -46.52
C LEU A 25 -21.62 18.68 -45.31
N CYS A 26 -22.59 17.80 -45.56
CA CYS A 26 -23.20 16.99 -44.53
C CYS A 26 -22.19 16.04 -43.86
N LEU A 27 -21.30 15.42 -44.67
CA LEU A 27 -20.26 14.54 -44.14
C LEU A 27 -19.24 15.30 -43.28
N SER A 28 -18.84 16.50 -43.70
CA SER A 28 -17.91 17.34 -42.95
C SER A 28 -18.52 17.83 -41.61
N ILE A 29 -19.81 18.21 -41.61
CA ILE A 29 -20.52 18.59 -40.39
C ILE A 29 -20.64 17.38 -39.46
N PHE A 30 -20.87 16.18 -39.96
CA PHE A 30 -20.95 14.96 -39.20
C PHE A 30 -19.60 14.60 -38.54
N VAL A 31 -18.51 14.73 -39.28
CA VAL A 31 -17.14 14.50 -38.75
C VAL A 31 -16.74 15.57 -37.74
N PHE A 32 -17.14 16.82 -37.93
CA PHE A 32 -16.82 17.92 -37.00
C PHE A 32 -17.63 17.87 -35.69
N ASN A 33 -18.85 17.30 -35.72
CA ASN A 33 -19.67 17.17 -34.52
C ASN A 33 -19.34 15.91 -33.71
N PHE A 34 -18.60 14.95 -34.25
CA PHE A 34 -17.98 13.88 -33.48
C PHE A 34 -16.64 14.34 -32.85
N ASN A 35 -16.66 15.47 -32.15
CA ASN A 35 -15.68 15.68 -31.12
C ASN A 35 -16.02 14.68 -30.00
N PHE A 36 -15.46 13.49 -30.12
CA PHE A 36 -15.29 12.62 -28.98
C PHE A 36 -14.43 13.37 -27.97
N ASN A 37 -15.05 14.10 -27.08
CA ASN A 37 -14.45 14.41 -25.80
C ASN A 37 -14.30 13.07 -25.08
N ILE A 38 -13.30 12.28 -25.49
CA ILE A 38 -12.78 11.21 -24.68
C ILE A 38 -12.06 11.93 -23.53
N THR A 39 -12.83 12.40 -22.57
CA THR A 39 -12.31 12.60 -21.24
C THR A 39 -11.85 11.21 -20.81
N ALA A 40 -10.57 10.93 -20.98
CA ALA A 40 -9.96 9.78 -20.36
C ALA A 40 -10.23 9.97 -18.86
N VAL A 41 -11.29 9.34 -18.39
CA VAL A 41 -11.54 9.20 -16.95
C VAL A 41 -10.43 8.25 -16.50
N PHE A 42 -9.29 8.82 -16.17
CA PHE A 42 -8.30 8.10 -15.39
C PHE A 42 -9.00 7.81 -14.07
N ALA A 43 -9.48 6.59 -13.93
CA ALA A 43 -9.93 6.11 -12.64
C ALA A 43 -8.74 6.27 -11.69
N VAL A 44 -8.82 7.28 -10.83
CA VAL A 44 -7.86 7.46 -9.75
C VAL A 44 -8.08 6.25 -8.86
N GLN A 45 -7.22 5.26 -9.05
CA GLN A 45 -7.24 4.07 -8.23
C GLN A 45 -6.82 4.49 -6.83
N THR A 46 -7.78 4.50 -5.90
CA THR A 46 -7.48 4.76 -4.49
C THR A 46 -6.48 3.70 -4.02
N PRO A 47 -5.37 4.11 -3.42
CA PRO A 47 -4.40 3.15 -2.92
C PRO A 47 -5.04 2.29 -1.83
N THR A 48 -4.78 1.00 -1.89
CA THR A 48 -5.20 0.03 -0.88
C THR A 48 -4.01 -0.33 -0.01
N LEU A 49 -4.28 -0.59 1.28
CA LEU A 49 -3.31 -1.10 2.23
C LEU A 49 -3.96 -2.24 3.00
N SER A 50 -3.28 -3.39 3.06
CA SER A 50 -3.63 -4.47 3.97
C SER A 50 -2.41 -4.86 4.79
N VAL A 51 -2.62 -5.09 6.07
CA VAL A 51 -1.60 -5.52 7.03
C VAL A 51 -2.12 -6.76 7.73
N SER A 52 -1.31 -7.80 7.80
CA SER A 52 -1.61 -9.01 8.54
C SER A 52 -0.38 -9.51 9.30
N VAL A 53 -0.62 -10.14 10.43
CA VAL A 53 0.38 -10.85 11.21
C VAL A 53 0.01 -12.33 11.24
N ASP A 54 0.99 -13.20 11.26
CA ASP A 54 0.79 -14.66 11.30
C ASP A 54 0.23 -15.11 12.65
N ASN A 55 0.52 -14.37 13.72
CA ASN A 55 0.04 -14.63 15.06
C ASN A 55 -0.38 -13.33 15.75
N ALA A 56 -1.67 -13.12 15.91
CA ALA A 56 -2.22 -11.90 16.52
C ALA A 56 -2.03 -11.85 18.05
N ALA A 57 -1.69 -12.97 18.69
CA ALA A 57 -1.46 -13.05 20.14
C ALA A 57 -0.25 -13.96 20.40
N VAL A 58 0.85 -13.35 20.77
CA VAL A 58 2.01 -14.09 21.29
C VAL A 58 1.82 -14.28 22.79
N ASN A 59 1.43 -15.49 23.18
CA ASN A 59 1.29 -15.87 24.58
C ASN A 59 2.61 -16.43 25.10
N VAL A 60 3.25 -15.71 26.02
CA VAL A 60 4.34 -16.28 26.82
C VAL A 60 3.68 -17.10 27.94
N ASN A 61 3.40 -18.36 27.64
CA ASN A 61 2.93 -19.30 28.65
C ASN A 61 4.06 -19.56 29.63
N GLY A 62 3.78 -19.61 30.93
CA GLY A 62 4.75 -19.84 31.99
C GLY A 62 5.52 -21.17 31.93
N ASN A 63 5.21 -22.04 30.94
CA ASN A 63 5.92 -23.25 30.59
C ASN A 63 6.93 -23.10 29.43
N GLN A 64 7.03 -21.91 28.81
CA GLN A 64 8.14 -21.65 27.89
C GLN A 64 9.39 -21.44 28.71
N VAL A 65 10.18 -22.51 28.79
CA VAL A 65 11.48 -22.49 29.44
C VAL A 65 12.35 -21.48 28.72
N ILE A 66 12.81 -20.46 29.43
CA ILE A 66 13.89 -19.59 28.96
C ILE A 66 15.02 -20.53 28.53
N ASN A 67 15.47 -20.41 27.27
CA ASN A 67 16.53 -21.24 26.76
C ASN A 67 17.74 -21.12 27.70
N SER A 68 18.04 -22.19 28.42
CA SER A 68 19.08 -22.21 29.44
C SER A 68 20.51 -22.03 28.88
N VAL A 69 20.66 -22.19 27.57
CA VAL A 69 21.97 -22.00 26.90
C VAL A 69 22.23 -20.50 26.65
N ASN A 70 21.22 -19.74 26.24
CA ASN A 70 21.36 -18.32 25.92
C ASN A 70 20.71 -17.41 26.94
N GLY A 71 20.00 -17.96 27.93
CA GLY A 71 19.27 -17.16 28.94
C GLY A 71 18.12 -16.32 28.36
N ALA A 72 17.76 -16.52 27.10
CA ALA A 72 16.71 -15.74 26.39
C ALA A 72 15.86 -16.65 25.52
N THR A 73 14.62 -16.22 25.28
CA THR A 73 13.68 -16.88 24.36
C THR A 73 13.25 -15.88 23.27
N GLU A 74 13.35 -16.28 22.02
CA GLU A 74 12.86 -15.50 20.88
C GLU A 74 11.47 -15.98 20.48
N LEU A 75 10.60 -15.04 20.18
CA LEU A 75 9.24 -15.27 19.70
C LEU A 75 9.10 -14.58 18.34
N PRO A 76 9.25 -15.33 17.24
CA PRO A 76 9.15 -14.75 15.92
C PRO A 76 7.71 -14.33 15.60
N LEU A 77 7.57 -13.22 14.88
CA LEU A 77 6.31 -12.69 14.37
C LEU A 77 6.53 -12.25 12.93
N ASN A 78 5.70 -12.75 12.01
CA ASN A 78 5.75 -12.35 10.61
C ASN A 78 4.71 -11.29 10.33
N LEU A 79 5.16 -10.15 9.82
CA LEU A 79 4.32 -9.05 9.37
C LEU A 79 4.25 -9.07 7.84
N THR A 80 3.05 -9.17 7.29
CA THR A 80 2.81 -9.09 5.84
C THR A 80 2.09 -7.79 5.51
N ILE A 81 2.67 -7.00 4.61
CA ILE A 81 2.11 -5.72 4.16
C ILE A 81 1.90 -5.79 2.64
N ASN A 82 0.66 -5.56 2.19
CA ASN A 82 0.32 -5.44 0.78
C ASN A 82 -0.29 -4.05 0.52
N THR A 83 0.22 -3.36 -0.49
CA THR A 83 -0.31 -2.06 -0.88
C THR A 83 -0.23 -1.83 -2.39
N THR A 84 -1.19 -1.09 -2.93
CA THR A 84 -1.16 -0.56 -4.30
C THR A 84 -0.61 0.86 -4.36
N ASN A 85 -0.20 1.43 -3.22
CA ASN A 85 0.39 2.77 -3.16
C ASN A 85 1.73 2.81 -3.90
N LYS A 86 1.84 3.66 -4.91
CA LYS A 86 3.05 3.80 -5.73
C LYS A 86 4.17 4.57 -5.01
N THR A 87 3.85 5.31 -3.96
CA THR A 87 4.81 6.09 -3.16
C THR A 87 5.38 5.31 -1.98
N GLY A 88 5.01 4.03 -1.84
CA GLY A 88 5.47 3.20 -0.75
C GLY A 88 4.69 3.38 0.55
N TYR A 89 5.29 2.93 1.65
CA TYR A 89 4.74 3.04 2.99
C TYR A 89 5.86 3.07 4.04
N THR A 90 5.51 3.49 5.24
CA THR A 90 6.34 3.36 6.44
C THR A 90 5.58 2.52 7.46
N ALA A 91 6.24 1.48 7.98
CA ALA A 91 5.74 0.70 9.11
C ALA A 91 6.42 1.17 10.39
N THR A 92 5.63 1.50 11.39
CA THR A 92 6.11 1.90 12.72
C THR A 92 5.68 0.90 13.77
N LEU A 93 6.53 0.70 14.78
CA LEU A 93 6.26 -0.09 15.96
C LEU A 93 6.16 0.84 17.17
N ASN A 94 5.19 0.63 18.01
CA ASN A 94 5.05 1.26 19.33
C ASN A 94 4.10 0.45 20.21
N THR A 95 4.19 0.66 21.52
CA THR A 95 3.22 0.13 22.48
C THR A 95 1.88 0.90 22.41
N GLU A 96 0.80 0.29 22.88
CA GLU A 96 -0.53 0.91 22.92
C GLU A 96 -0.57 2.14 23.85
N THR A 97 0.27 2.13 24.88
CA THR A 97 0.42 3.22 25.84
C THR A 97 1.89 3.68 25.91
N ASN A 98 2.25 4.55 26.83
CA ASN A 98 3.66 4.89 27.08
C ASN A 98 4.38 3.87 27.98
N GLU A 99 3.68 2.87 28.51
CA GLU A 99 4.31 1.76 29.24
C GLU A 99 4.96 0.80 28.23
N THR A 100 6.26 0.58 28.37
CA THR A 100 7.06 -0.31 27.51
C THR A 100 7.39 -1.64 28.16
N ALA A 101 7.05 -1.82 29.46
CA ALA A 101 7.18 -3.09 30.13
C ALA A 101 6.02 -4.04 29.80
N LEU A 102 6.31 -5.32 29.79
CA LEU A 102 5.28 -6.36 29.82
C LEU A 102 4.73 -6.46 31.23
N VAL A 103 3.49 -6.08 31.43
CA VAL A 103 2.84 -6.04 32.73
C VAL A 103 1.93 -7.26 32.89
N ASN A 104 2.09 -8.00 33.99
CA ASN A 104 1.17 -9.05 34.37
C ASN A 104 -0.05 -8.47 35.10
N SER A 105 -1.14 -8.28 34.37
CA SER A 105 -2.40 -7.73 34.92
C SER A 105 -3.06 -8.64 35.96
N GLY A 106 -2.69 -9.93 36.00
CA GLY A 106 -3.18 -10.89 36.99
C GLY A 106 -2.34 -10.96 38.28
N SER A 107 -1.22 -10.24 38.36
CA SER A 107 -0.33 -10.26 39.51
C SER A 107 -0.69 -9.18 40.49
N ALA A 108 -0.98 -9.55 41.72
CA ALA A 108 -1.22 -8.60 42.84
C ALA A 108 0.02 -7.75 43.15
N SER A 109 1.24 -8.22 42.82
CA SER A 109 2.49 -7.50 43.05
C SER A 109 2.87 -6.55 41.87
N GLY A 110 2.08 -6.51 40.78
CA GLY A 110 2.42 -5.73 39.60
C GLY A 110 3.72 -6.21 38.92
N ALA A 111 3.95 -7.53 38.90
CA ALA A 111 5.14 -8.10 38.26
C ALA A 111 5.22 -7.68 36.81
N LYS A 112 6.39 -7.23 36.38
CA LYS A 112 6.65 -6.74 35.04
C LYS A 112 8.05 -7.14 34.56
N ILE A 113 8.20 -7.19 33.23
CA ILE A 113 9.47 -7.38 32.54
C ILE A 113 9.75 -6.07 31.82
N ASP A 114 10.78 -5.35 32.21
CA ASP A 114 11.10 -4.03 31.67
C ASP A 114 11.68 -4.11 30.25
N SER A 115 11.48 -3.08 29.45
CA SER A 115 12.19 -2.93 28.17
C SER A 115 13.67 -2.70 28.43
N ILE A 116 14.55 -3.24 27.55
CA ILE A 116 15.98 -2.86 27.56
C ILE A 116 16.14 -1.36 27.34
N THR A 117 17.20 -0.75 27.86
CA THR A 117 17.46 0.68 27.75
C THR A 117 18.36 1.09 26.59
N GLY A 118 18.96 0.12 25.91
CA GLY A 118 19.82 0.33 24.73
C GLY A 118 19.87 -0.93 23.88
N THR A 119 20.57 -0.90 22.77
CA THR A 119 20.74 -2.09 21.93
C THR A 119 21.56 -3.16 22.62
N SER A 120 21.15 -4.42 22.48
CA SER A 120 21.84 -5.56 23.11
C SER A 120 21.84 -6.78 22.19
N SER A 121 22.92 -7.56 22.20
CA SER A 121 22.91 -8.90 21.62
C SER A 121 22.15 -9.87 22.50
N ILE A 122 21.72 -11.01 21.96
CA ILE A 122 21.00 -12.04 22.70
C ILE A 122 21.80 -12.54 23.92
N LEU A 123 23.11 -12.63 23.81
CA LEU A 123 23.99 -13.11 24.86
C LEU A 123 24.17 -12.10 26.02
N ASN A 124 23.93 -10.82 25.74
CA ASN A 124 24.11 -9.72 26.70
C ASN A 124 22.77 -9.11 27.12
N LEU A 125 21.65 -9.76 26.78
CA LEU A 125 20.34 -9.26 27.18
C LEU A 125 20.25 -9.26 28.73
N PRO A 126 19.95 -8.10 29.39
CA PRO A 126 19.84 -8.07 30.80
C PRO A 126 18.74 -9.00 31.33
N VAL A 127 18.97 -9.62 32.47
CA VAL A 127 17.99 -10.50 33.11
C VAL A 127 16.68 -9.72 33.36
N ASN A 128 15.55 -10.37 33.15
CA ASN A 128 14.23 -9.83 33.38
C ASN A 128 13.91 -8.57 32.52
N THR A 129 14.47 -8.57 31.27
CA THR A 129 14.16 -7.54 30.29
C THR A 129 13.70 -8.16 28.97
N TRP A 130 13.09 -7.36 28.13
CA TRP A 130 12.69 -7.73 26.79
C TRP A 130 13.00 -6.62 25.79
N GLY A 131 13.06 -6.97 24.52
CA GLY A 131 13.29 -6.07 23.41
C GLY A 131 12.82 -6.71 22.12
N PHE A 132 12.96 -6.00 21.02
CA PHE A 132 12.66 -6.52 19.69
C PHE A 132 13.85 -6.34 18.74
N LYS A 133 13.85 -7.11 17.68
CA LYS A 133 14.71 -6.88 16.52
C LYS A 133 13.93 -7.18 15.24
N THR A 134 14.31 -6.59 14.13
CA THR A 134 13.84 -6.99 12.82
C THR A 134 14.76 -8.06 12.23
N SER A 135 14.30 -8.76 11.20
CA SER A 135 15.09 -9.83 10.54
C SER A 135 16.43 -9.33 9.97
N ASN A 136 16.58 -8.03 9.74
CA ASN A 136 17.80 -7.42 9.21
C ASN A 136 18.77 -6.95 10.32
N GLU A 137 18.40 -7.10 11.60
CA GLU A 137 19.19 -6.66 12.74
C GLU A 137 19.78 -7.85 13.51
N THR A 138 20.98 -7.67 14.01
CA THR A 138 21.68 -8.64 14.86
C THR A 138 21.42 -8.38 16.33
N ASN A 139 21.13 -7.13 16.71
CA ASN A 139 20.91 -6.69 18.06
C ASN A 139 19.44 -6.38 18.32
N TYR A 140 19.03 -6.56 19.57
CA TYR A 140 17.71 -6.16 20.05
C TYR A 140 17.70 -4.68 20.35
N ASN A 141 16.58 -4.05 20.11
CA ASN A 141 16.27 -2.67 20.37
C ASN A 141 15.31 -2.55 21.56
N PRO A 142 15.32 -1.43 22.27
CA PRO A 142 14.29 -1.09 23.26
C PRO A 142 12.90 -1.06 22.61
N ILE A 143 11.89 -1.41 23.37
CA ILE A 143 10.50 -1.30 22.91
C ILE A 143 10.11 0.18 22.81
N PRO A 144 9.68 0.66 21.63
CA PRO A 144 9.28 2.05 21.45
C PRO A 144 7.93 2.32 22.11
N SER A 145 7.81 3.46 22.81
CA SER A 145 6.58 3.87 23.43
C SER A 145 5.59 4.49 22.42
N LEU A 146 4.35 4.69 22.82
CA LEU A 146 3.35 5.42 22.04
C LEU A 146 3.84 6.83 21.65
N ALA A 147 4.52 7.53 22.58
CA ALA A 147 5.03 8.88 22.35
C ALA A 147 6.27 8.91 21.44
N THR A 148 7.00 7.80 21.32
CA THR A 148 8.24 7.69 20.54
C THR A 148 8.21 6.47 19.62
N PRO A 149 7.32 6.42 18.63
CA PRO A 149 7.24 5.29 17.69
C PRO A 149 8.53 5.16 16.88
N MET A 150 8.94 3.93 16.60
CA MET A 150 10.12 3.62 15.80
C MET A 150 9.72 3.12 14.42
N SER A 151 10.33 3.65 13.37
CA SER A 151 10.20 3.11 12.02
C SER A 151 10.98 1.81 11.93
N ILE A 152 10.27 0.70 11.71
CA ILE A 152 10.87 -0.64 11.57
C ILE A 152 11.08 -1.02 10.11
N PHE A 153 10.33 -0.40 9.20
CA PHE A 153 10.43 -0.65 7.78
C PHE A 153 9.90 0.53 6.97
N GLN A 154 10.53 0.83 5.83
CA GLN A 154 10.09 1.87 4.92
C GLN A 154 10.38 1.49 3.47
N THR A 155 9.45 1.77 2.56
CA THR A 155 9.67 1.75 1.11
C THR A 155 9.30 3.10 0.53
N THR A 156 10.00 3.50 -0.52
CA THR A 156 9.74 4.74 -1.28
C THR A 156 9.13 4.46 -2.66
N GLU A 157 8.95 3.18 -2.99
CA GLU A 157 8.42 2.71 -4.28
C GLU A 157 7.28 1.73 -4.03
N LYS A 158 6.53 1.40 -5.09
CA LYS A 158 5.53 0.33 -5.01
C LYS A 158 6.20 -0.95 -4.55
N PRO A 159 5.91 -1.46 -3.36
CA PRO A 159 6.52 -2.69 -2.90
C PRO A 159 6.06 -3.86 -3.78
N MET A 160 7.00 -4.68 -4.21
CA MET A 160 6.67 -6.05 -4.57
C MET A 160 6.24 -6.76 -3.28
N ALA A 161 5.28 -7.67 -3.37
CA ALA A 161 4.82 -8.43 -2.21
C ALA A 161 6.05 -9.07 -1.52
N MET A 162 6.39 -8.56 -0.33
CA MET A 162 7.46 -9.10 0.50
C MET A 162 6.86 -9.57 1.82
N THR A 163 7.21 -10.79 2.18
CA THR A 163 6.93 -11.34 3.50
C THR A 163 8.21 -11.20 4.31
N TYR A 164 8.15 -10.48 5.40
CA TYR A 164 9.28 -10.35 6.34
C TYR A 164 9.04 -11.32 7.49
N GLY A 165 9.92 -12.33 7.58
CA GLY A 165 10.02 -13.19 8.74
C GLY A 165 10.97 -12.57 9.76
N GLY A 166 10.56 -12.52 11.01
CA GLY A 166 11.40 -12.16 12.15
C GLY A 166 11.90 -13.39 12.89
#